data_44431e3e02aacf2d8c39840427b1caa2
#
_entry.id   44431e3e02aacf2d8c39840427b1caa2
#
_cell.length_a   1.000
_cell.length_b   1.000
_cell.length_c   1.000
_cell.angle_alpha   90.00
_cell.angle_beta   90.00
_cell.angle_gamma   90.00
#
_symmetry.space_group_name_H-M   'P 1'
#
loop_
_entity.id
_entity.type
_entity.pdbx_description
1 polymer ?
#
loop_
_entity_poly.entity_id
_entity_poly.type
_entity_poly.pdbx_seq_one_letter_code
_entity_poly.pdbx_strand_id
1 'polypeptide(L)'
;MARRLRILHVVLSLCFLVSLSGTKAYVPQSPWIQSGKIKDAILFGKQMDTIRYNSVLDACALKKDLELFPYGDGTDIGERGLNLSGGQKQRIQIARALYQDVDIYIFDDPFSGVDAHTGKHIFQVCFSYPLHTVGLLN
;
A
#
# COMPACT_ATOMS: atom_id res chain seq x y z
N MET A 1 23.12 6.50 -10.44
CA MET A 1 23.39 6.86 -9.03
C MET A 1 22.46 6.02 -8.17
N ALA A 2 22.95 4.96 -7.55
CA ALA A 2 22.13 4.00 -6.80
C ALA A 2 21.63 4.67 -5.50
N ARG A 3 20.32 4.90 -5.38
CA ARG A 3 19.71 5.32 -4.12
C ARG A 3 19.79 4.15 -3.14
N ARG A 4 20.49 4.34 -2.04
CA ARG A 4 20.62 3.30 -0.99
C ARG A 4 19.32 3.21 -0.19
N LEU A 5 18.77 2.02 -0.17
CA LEU A 5 17.68 1.56 0.67
C LEU A 5 17.99 1.77 2.16
N ARG A 6 17.09 2.38 2.93
CA ARG A 6 17.17 2.38 4.39
C ARG A 6 15.91 1.72 4.94
N ILE A 7 16.07 0.50 5.43
CA ILE A 7 15.04 -0.21 6.20
C ILE A 7 15.18 0.25 7.64
N LEU A 8 14.13 0.78 8.20
CA LEU A 8 14.08 1.11 9.61
C LEU A 8 13.11 0.15 10.31
N HIS A 9 13.68 -0.80 11.05
CA HIS A 9 12.94 -1.63 11.99
C HIS A 9 12.79 -0.81 13.27
N VAL A 10 11.62 -0.27 13.52
CA VAL A 10 11.34 0.44 14.78
C VAL A 10 10.64 -0.52 15.71
N VAL A 11 11.40 -1.11 16.61
CA VAL A 11 10.84 -1.82 17.78
C VAL A 11 10.45 -0.75 18.79
N LEU A 12 9.16 -0.60 19.04
CA LEU A 12 8.58 0.36 19.98
C LEU A 12 8.77 -0.12 21.45
N SER A 13 10.01 -0.22 21.91
CA SER A 13 10.29 -0.45 23.34
C SER A 13 11.22 0.56 23.99
N LEU A 14 11.73 1.51 23.24
CA LEU A 14 12.58 2.59 23.78
C LEU A 14 12.31 3.86 22.96
N CYS A 15 12.03 4.97 23.64
CA CYS A 15 11.83 6.29 23.04
C CYS A 15 13.10 6.78 22.32
N PHE A 16 13.33 6.33 21.11
CA PHE A 16 14.33 6.91 20.24
C PHE A 16 13.66 7.86 19.27
N LEU A 17 14.09 9.11 19.30
CA LEU A 17 13.74 10.10 18.27
C LEU A 17 14.52 9.73 17.00
N VAL A 18 13.82 9.23 15.98
CA VAL A 18 14.42 8.93 14.67
C VAL A 18 14.09 10.04 13.71
N SER A 19 15.13 10.73 13.22
CA SER A 19 14.99 11.72 12.15
C SER A 19 15.14 11.02 10.80
N LEU A 20 14.09 11.05 9.97
CA LEU A 20 14.06 10.47 8.64
C LEU A 20 13.99 11.60 7.61
N SER A 21 14.99 11.66 6.71
CA SER A 21 15.01 12.59 5.58
C SER A 21 14.54 11.89 4.31
N GLY A 22 13.72 12.56 3.52
CA GLY A 22 13.15 12.03 2.28
C GLY A 22 11.62 12.02 2.30
N THR A 23 11.03 11.68 1.14
CA THR A 23 9.59 11.49 0.99
C THR A 23 9.14 10.21 1.69
N LYS A 24 7.96 10.23 2.30
CA LYS A 24 7.48 9.11 3.13
C LYS A 24 6.06 8.73 2.77
N ALA A 25 5.76 7.42 2.83
CA ALA A 25 4.41 6.90 2.83
C ALA A 25 4.19 6.07 4.11
N TYR A 26 3.05 6.27 4.75
CA TYR A 26 2.64 5.55 5.95
C TYR A 26 1.37 4.75 5.67
N VAL A 27 1.39 3.49 6.03
CA VAL A 27 0.26 2.57 5.95
C VAL A 27 -0.12 2.16 7.38
N PRO A 28 -1.17 2.77 7.96
CA PRO A 28 -1.62 2.41 9.31
C PRO A 28 -2.29 1.03 9.35
N GLN A 29 -2.35 0.45 10.53
CA GLN A 29 -3.05 -0.81 10.81
C GLN A 29 -4.53 -0.74 10.41
N SER A 30 -5.20 0.35 10.77
CA SER A 30 -6.60 0.58 10.35
C SER A 30 -6.64 1.28 9.00
N PRO A 31 -7.17 0.64 7.94
CA PRO A 31 -7.14 1.21 6.60
C PRO A 31 -8.03 2.46 6.52
N TRP A 32 -7.43 3.55 6.08
CA TRP A 32 -8.13 4.77 5.75
C TRP A 32 -8.41 4.84 4.24
N ILE A 33 -9.67 4.87 3.89
CA ILE A 33 -10.12 4.93 2.50
C ILE A 33 -11.01 6.15 2.30
N GLN A 34 -10.69 6.92 1.26
CA GLN A 34 -11.46 8.06 0.82
C GLN A 34 -12.57 7.59 -0.13
N SER A 35 -13.75 8.21 -0.04
CA SER A 35 -14.83 8.00 -1.01
C SER A 35 -14.41 8.45 -2.41
N GLY A 36 -14.96 7.81 -3.44
CA GLY A 36 -14.63 8.04 -4.84
C GLY A 36 -14.29 6.73 -5.54
N LYS A 37 -13.62 6.78 -6.67
CA LYS A 37 -13.25 5.58 -7.43
C LYS A 37 -12.02 4.89 -6.85
N ILE A 38 -11.98 3.55 -6.94
CA ILE A 38 -10.81 2.74 -6.51
C ILE A 38 -9.53 3.25 -7.15
N LYS A 39 -9.58 3.53 -8.45
CA LYS A 39 -8.46 4.09 -9.21
C LYS A 39 -7.96 5.40 -8.59
N ASP A 40 -8.86 6.32 -8.29
CA ASP A 40 -8.49 7.63 -7.73
C ASP A 40 -7.92 7.49 -6.31
N ALA A 41 -8.42 6.52 -5.54
CA ALA A 41 -7.90 6.19 -4.22
C ALA A 41 -6.46 5.66 -4.28
N ILE A 42 -6.08 4.92 -5.33
CA ILE A 42 -4.72 4.41 -5.55
C ILE A 42 -3.80 5.52 -6.08
N LEU A 43 -4.24 6.26 -7.10
CA LEU A 43 -3.45 7.34 -7.71
C LEU A 43 -3.17 8.47 -6.71
N PHE A 44 -4.13 8.77 -5.86
CA PHE A 44 -4.06 9.79 -4.82
C PHE A 44 -3.49 11.13 -5.33
N GLY A 45 -4.06 11.61 -6.42
CA GLY A 45 -3.68 12.87 -7.06
C GLY A 45 -2.48 12.80 -8.01
N LYS A 46 -1.82 11.66 -8.14
CA LYS A 46 -0.77 11.49 -9.16
C LYS A 46 -1.36 11.19 -10.54
N GLN A 47 -0.61 11.55 -11.56
CA GLN A 47 -0.93 11.19 -12.94
C GLN A 47 -0.86 9.68 -13.14
N MET A 48 -1.69 9.16 -14.05
CA MET A 48 -1.71 7.75 -14.39
C MET A 48 -0.46 7.36 -15.20
N ASP A 49 0.31 6.43 -14.64
CA ASP A 49 1.28 5.62 -15.35
C ASP A 49 0.73 4.19 -15.41
N THR A 50 0.32 3.76 -16.58
CA THR A 50 -0.37 2.46 -16.77
C THR A 50 0.52 1.27 -16.42
N ILE A 51 1.82 1.34 -16.74
CA ILE A 51 2.76 0.25 -16.46
C ILE A 51 2.92 0.10 -14.95
N ARG A 52 3.21 1.20 -14.28
CA ARG A 52 3.36 1.23 -12.83
C ARG A 52 2.06 0.83 -12.11
N TYR A 53 0.93 1.37 -12.56
CA TYR A 53 -0.37 1.07 -11.98
C TYR A 53 -0.67 -0.44 -12.01
N ASN A 54 -0.51 -1.07 -13.17
CA ASN A 54 -0.71 -2.50 -13.32
C ASN A 54 0.25 -3.32 -12.45
N SER A 55 1.51 -2.91 -12.35
CA SER A 55 2.50 -3.57 -11.49
C SER A 55 2.12 -3.48 -10.01
N VAL A 56 1.59 -2.34 -9.57
CA VAL A 56 1.12 -2.14 -8.19
C VAL A 56 -0.13 -2.98 -7.91
N LEU A 57 -1.07 -3.07 -8.86
CA LEU A 57 -2.25 -3.93 -8.72
C LEU A 57 -1.86 -5.41 -8.58
N ASP A 58 -0.87 -5.88 -9.34
CA ASP A 58 -0.34 -7.23 -9.23
C ASP A 58 0.32 -7.46 -7.87
N ALA A 59 1.20 -6.54 -7.47
CA ALA A 59 1.92 -6.61 -6.20
C ALA A 59 0.97 -6.70 -5.00
N CYS A 60 -0.16 -5.99 -5.05
CA CYS A 60 -1.17 -5.96 -3.99
C CYS A 60 -2.26 -7.03 -4.15
N ALA A 61 -2.15 -7.94 -5.13
CA ALA A 61 -3.16 -8.96 -5.45
C ALA A 61 -4.58 -8.38 -5.64
N LEU A 62 -4.67 -7.18 -6.24
CA LEU A 62 -5.94 -6.48 -6.44
C LEU A 62 -6.63 -6.82 -7.76
N LYS A 63 -5.93 -7.38 -8.75
CA LYS A 63 -6.52 -7.63 -10.08
C LYS A 63 -7.76 -8.50 -10.01
N LYS A 64 -7.71 -9.60 -9.23
CA LYS A 64 -8.86 -10.49 -9.05
C LYS A 64 -10.06 -9.81 -8.39
N ASP A 65 -9.81 -8.91 -7.45
CA ASP A 65 -10.90 -8.14 -6.84
C ASP A 65 -11.54 -7.19 -7.86
N LEU A 66 -10.71 -6.53 -8.66
CA LEU A 66 -11.20 -5.59 -9.67
C LEU A 66 -12.02 -6.30 -10.76
N GLU A 67 -11.69 -7.54 -11.11
CA GLU A 67 -12.48 -8.36 -12.04
C GLU A 67 -13.88 -8.69 -11.50
N LEU A 68 -14.06 -8.74 -10.18
CA LEU A 68 -15.33 -9.01 -9.51
C LEU A 68 -16.21 -7.76 -9.36
N PHE A 69 -15.64 -6.57 -9.48
CA PHE A 69 -16.40 -5.34 -9.37
C PHE A 69 -17.05 -4.94 -10.70
N PRO A 70 -18.30 -4.43 -10.68
CA PRO A 70 -19.08 -4.11 -11.88
C PRO A 70 -18.36 -3.17 -12.86
N TYR A 71 -17.54 -2.27 -12.34
CA TYR A 71 -16.81 -1.26 -13.11
C TYR A 71 -15.29 -1.35 -12.89
N GLY A 72 -14.78 -2.50 -12.45
CA GLY A 72 -13.36 -2.69 -12.19
C GLY A 72 -12.81 -1.62 -11.22
N ASP A 73 -11.73 -0.98 -11.60
CA ASP A 73 -11.10 0.11 -10.83
C ASP A 73 -11.86 1.44 -10.89
N GLY A 74 -12.83 1.56 -11.82
CA GLY A 74 -13.81 2.65 -11.88
C GLY A 74 -14.98 2.51 -10.91
N THR A 75 -15.03 1.43 -10.11
CA THR A 75 -16.07 1.21 -9.10
C THR A 75 -15.98 2.26 -8.01
N ASP A 76 -17.13 2.86 -7.67
CA ASP A 76 -17.21 3.83 -6.59
C ASP A 76 -17.07 3.15 -5.23
N ILE A 77 -16.15 3.66 -4.44
CA ILE A 77 -15.99 3.32 -3.04
C ILE A 77 -17.01 4.12 -2.25
N GLY A 78 -17.94 3.41 -1.61
CA GLY A 78 -18.93 4.03 -0.73
C GLY A 78 -18.29 4.80 0.41
N GLU A 79 -19.12 5.52 1.17
CA GLU A 79 -18.65 6.29 2.32
C GLU A 79 -17.78 5.42 3.25
N ARG A 80 -16.55 5.86 3.51
CA ARG A 80 -15.55 5.12 4.29
C ARG A 80 -15.28 3.69 3.82
N GLY A 81 -15.56 3.39 2.54
CA GLY A 81 -15.34 2.06 1.97
C GLY A 81 -16.33 1.01 2.45
N LEU A 82 -17.57 1.37 2.76
CA LEU A 82 -18.59 0.43 3.28
C LEU A 82 -18.83 -0.78 2.38
N ASN A 83 -18.62 -0.64 1.06
CA ASN A 83 -18.77 -1.71 0.08
C ASN A 83 -17.50 -2.54 -0.16
N LEU A 84 -16.45 -2.32 0.62
CA LEU A 84 -15.20 -3.06 0.54
C LEU A 84 -14.97 -3.91 1.80
N SER A 85 -14.43 -5.12 1.63
CA SER A 85 -13.95 -5.92 2.75
C SER A 85 -12.75 -5.27 3.44
N GLY A 86 -12.45 -5.64 4.69
CA GLY A 86 -11.28 -5.15 5.41
C GLY A 86 -9.97 -5.42 4.65
N GLY A 87 -9.82 -6.63 4.10
CA GLY A 87 -8.66 -7.00 3.30
C GLY A 87 -8.54 -6.22 2.00
N GLN A 88 -9.65 -5.91 1.33
CA GLN A 88 -9.64 -5.07 0.12
C GLN A 88 -9.21 -3.64 0.46
N LYS A 89 -9.75 -3.06 1.54
CA LYS A 89 -9.35 -1.73 2.02
C LYS A 89 -7.83 -1.67 2.29
N GLN A 90 -7.33 -2.66 3.01
CA GLN A 90 -5.91 -2.74 3.36
C GLN A 90 -5.04 -2.83 2.10
N ARG A 91 -5.41 -3.68 1.14
CA ARG A 91 -4.66 -3.82 -0.12
C ARG A 91 -4.70 -2.56 -0.98
N ILE A 92 -5.83 -1.85 -1.04
CA ILE A 92 -5.93 -0.56 -1.74
C ILE A 92 -5.04 0.49 -1.06
N GLN A 93 -4.99 0.51 0.27
CA GLN A 93 -4.13 1.41 1.02
C GLN A 93 -2.63 1.13 0.78
N ILE A 94 -2.23 -0.15 0.75
CA ILE A 94 -0.87 -0.55 0.39
C ILE A 94 -0.56 -0.13 -1.06
N ALA A 95 -1.48 -0.39 -2.00
CA ALA A 95 -1.33 -0.02 -3.39
C ALA A 95 -1.14 1.50 -3.57
N ARG A 96 -1.92 2.30 -2.84
CA ARG A 96 -1.74 3.76 -2.79
C ARG A 96 -0.32 4.13 -2.37
N ALA A 97 0.17 3.56 -1.28
CA ALA A 97 1.51 3.85 -0.78
C ALA A 97 2.58 3.49 -1.82
N LEU A 98 2.51 2.29 -2.41
CA LEU A 98 3.47 1.83 -3.42
C LEU A 98 3.43 2.69 -4.68
N TYR A 99 2.24 3.16 -5.08
CA TYR A 99 2.10 4.02 -6.25
C TYR A 99 2.77 5.39 -6.08
N GLN A 100 2.89 5.88 -4.83
CA GLN A 100 3.48 7.19 -4.54
C GLN A 100 4.98 7.30 -4.85
N ASP A 101 5.74 6.19 -4.95
CA ASP A 101 7.18 6.19 -5.26
C ASP A 101 7.98 7.13 -4.35
N VAL A 102 7.98 6.79 -3.10
CA VAL A 102 8.63 7.57 -2.05
C VAL A 102 9.95 6.93 -1.63
N ASP A 103 10.77 7.69 -0.91
CA ASP A 103 12.07 7.21 -0.43
C ASP A 103 11.94 6.21 0.73
N ILE A 104 10.86 6.33 1.54
CA ILE A 104 10.67 5.55 2.77
C ILE A 104 9.21 5.11 2.87
N TYR A 105 9.00 3.81 3.08
CA TYR A 105 7.69 3.23 3.37
C TYR A 105 7.66 2.75 4.82
N ILE A 106 6.61 3.13 5.55
CA ILE A 106 6.38 2.74 6.94
C ILE A 106 5.06 1.99 6.97
N PHE A 107 5.09 0.73 7.38
CA PHE A 107 3.92 -0.13 7.50
C PHE A 107 3.70 -0.51 8.97
N ASP A 108 2.53 -0.20 9.48
CA ASP A 108 2.10 -0.51 10.83
C ASP A 108 1.12 -1.69 10.78
N ASP A 109 1.61 -2.88 11.04
CA ASP A 109 0.87 -4.15 10.95
C ASP A 109 -0.05 -4.25 9.71
N PRO A 110 0.52 -4.10 8.49
CA PRO A 110 -0.27 -3.93 7.27
C PRO A 110 -1.01 -5.19 6.83
N PHE A 111 -0.79 -6.32 7.48
CA PHE A 111 -1.34 -7.61 7.09
C PHE A 111 -2.39 -8.17 8.05
N SER A 112 -2.68 -7.48 9.16
CA SER A 112 -3.68 -7.93 10.16
C SER A 112 -5.07 -8.17 9.60
N GLY A 113 -5.44 -7.45 8.54
CA GLY A 113 -6.73 -7.59 7.83
C GLY A 113 -6.67 -8.39 6.53
N VAL A 114 -5.51 -8.99 6.20
CA VAL A 114 -5.27 -9.72 4.95
C VAL A 114 -5.04 -11.20 5.26
N ASP A 115 -5.60 -12.11 4.46
CA ASP A 115 -5.34 -13.54 4.64
C ASP A 115 -3.84 -13.87 4.48
N ALA A 116 -3.40 -14.93 5.18
CA ALA A 116 -1.98 -15.27 5.28
C ALA A 116 -1.29 -15.52 3.92
N HIS A 117 -2.02 -16.10 2.95
CA HIS A 117 -1.47 -16.39 1.62
C HIS A 117 -1.25 -15.09 0.84
N THR A 118 -2.24 -14.21 0.82
CA THR A 118 -2.16 -12.90 0.15
C THR A 118 -1.15 -12.00 0.85
N GLY A 119 -1.12 -11.98 2.19
CA GLY A 119 -0.13 -11.24 2.97
C GLY A 119 1.31 -11.66 2.65
N LYS A 120 1.57 -12.97 2.57
CA LYS A 120 2.87 -13.51 2.16
C LYS A 120 3.25 -13.09 0.74
N HIS A 121 2.31 -13.13 -0.22
CA HIS A 121 2.54 -12.68 -1.58
C HIS A 121 2.92 -11.20 -1.64
N ILE A 122 2.14 -10.33 -1.00
CA ILE A 122 2.39 -8.89 -0.96
C ILE A 122 3.77 -8.63 -0.34
N PHE A 123 4.06 -9.28 0.79
CA PHE A 123 5.35 -9.17 1.46
C PHE A 123 6.49 -9.54 0.50
N GLN A 124 6.44 -10.72 -0.12
CA GLN A 124 7.48 -11.18 -1.04
C GLN A 124 7.66 -10.21 -2.21
N VAL A 125 6.57 -9.73 -2.81
CA VAL A 125 6.64 -8.80 -3.94
C VAL A 125 7.19 -7.44 -3.51
N CYS A 126 6.74 -6.87 -2.41
CA CYS A 126 7.25 -5.60 -1.90
C CYS A 126 8.75 -5.65 -1.58
N PHE A 127 9.25 -6.80 -1.09
CA PHE A 127 10.68 -6.96 -0.77
C PHE A 127 11.53 -7.44 -1.96
N SER A 128 10.92 -8.07 -2.97
CA SER A 128 11.62 -8.54 -4.18
C SER A 128 11.69 -7.47 -5.28
N TYR A 129 10.81 -6.49 -5.23
CA TYR A 129 10.88 -5.34 -6.13
C TYR A 129 12.03 -4.42 -5.69
N PRO A 130 12.72 -3.77 -6.63
CA PRO A 130 13.65 -2.68 -6.30
C PRO A 130 12.85 -1.42 -5.87
N LEU A 131 11.70 -1.64 -5.23
CA LEU A 131 10.94 -0.62 -4.54
C LEU A 131 11.67 -0.31 -3.25
N HIS A 132 12.18 0.88 -3.21
CA HIS A 132 12.94 1.49 -2.15
C HIS A 132 12.32 1.22 -0.78
N THR A 133 13.09 0.74 0.13
CA THR A 133 12.98 0.68 1.60
C THR A 133 11.57 0.53 2.21
N VAL A 134 11.27 -0.67 2.68
CA VAL A 134 10.07 -0.98 3.46
C VAL A 134 10.46 -1.12 4.93
N GLY A 135 9.83 -0.38 5.81
CA GLY A 135 9.88 -0.58 7.26
C GLY A 135 8.57 -1.19 7.76
N LEU A 136 8.65 -2.28 8.51
CA LEU A 136 7.50 -2.88 9.21
C LEU A 136 7.54 -2.45 10.68
N LEU A 137 6.42 -1.95 11.16
CA LEU A 137 6.16 -1.77 12.58
C LEU A 137 5.30 -2.95 13.04
N ASN A 138 5.77 -3.68 14.03
CA ASN A 138 4.99 -4.67 14.78
C ASN A 138 4.72 -4.12 16.16
#